data_81974dbd668839053444480d2c6f20f9
#
_entry.id   81974dbd668839053444480d2c6f20f9
#
_cell.length_a   1.000
_cell.length_b   1.000
_cell.length_c   1.000
_cell.angle_alpha   90.00
_cell.angle_beta   90.00
_cell.angle_gamma   90.00
#
_symmetry.space_group_name_H-M   'P 1'
#
loop_
_entity.id
_entity.type
_entity.pdbx_description
1 polymer ?
#
loop_
_entity_poly.entity_id
_entity_poly.type
_entity_poly.pdbx_seq_one_letter_code
_entity_poly.pdbx_strand_id
1 'polypeptide(L)'
;MSTEDAEQLALDGLAPRKRRKRAPAVKTPAAEHPIAQVVLDIQAIHLGQTFDYYVEEKYSEAAQPGVMVRVRFGGQRVNGIIWKRTDTSETPESSLRFIERVVIDRVLVSESMRNDATLIADAFGGTRANILRLAVPPRVARVEQEQRIGNRTGIEKNGRIESLAKIERESYEQLQRQYGNIDLLRTALEGQRFQAFVLDPLPGSHHWRQCVAWMVSAALLQGKPAVLVLPTMREIEDMAETLQSIGLRCFAPTQSSNGAYGGDFAILNAQMAPAERYRAYLAISGGQVRCVIGTRAAMYAPVDGNALFLILDDVCYQDADGMMPYANARGVLRLRAKAHNGVFVAMANARSVQSQWETDAAHVGATQVSGFSTPIHAFPAVTKEASPWIRWLNRDELARLADSTIGARVPHTAVRVLSKALESGPVLLSIPQDGIGEALSCAKCHRQARCSYCTGPLERLRDGSVRCRWCGVATVQWACPACHNERMRVVRVGAAGTAQELSRLFRGVPIVLSTPSQPRGIVPDIGFAPQLVIATPGAEPRVLSLIHISEPRDISG
;
A
#
# COMPACT_ATOMS: atom_id res chain seq x y z
N MET A 1 -8.10 -4.47 59.37
CA MET A 1 -7.37 -5.49 60.14
C MET A 1 -6.66 -4.78 61.27
N SER A 2 -7.06 -5.06 62.52
CA SER A 2 -6.45 -4.48 63.71
C SER A 2 -5.09 -5.13 64.00
N THR A 3 -4.24 -4.46 64.79
CA THR A 3 -2.93 -4.98 65.21
C THR A 3 -3.04 -6.33 65.95
N GLU A 4 -4.16 -6.63 66.52
CA GLU A 4 -4.48 -7.90 67.18
C GLU A 4 -4.67 -9.07 66.20
N ASP A 5 -5.27 -8.83 65.02
CA ASP A 5 -5.42 -9.87 63.98
C ASP A 5 -4.06 -10.27 63.34
N ALA A 6 -3.10 -9.35 63.33
CA ALA A 6 -1.75 -9.61 62.82
C ALA A 6 -0.88 -10.41 63.84
N GLU A 7 -1.11 -10.26 65.14
CA GLU A 7 -0.45 -11.07 66.20
C GLU A 7 -1.02 -12.48 66.29
N GLN A 8 -2.32 -12.66 66.08
CA GLN A 8 -2.96 -13.99 66.08
C GLN A 8 -2.46 -14.87 64.93
N LEU A 9 -2.28 -14.28 63.73
CA LEU A 9 -1.74 -14.98 62.56
C LEU A 9 -0.26 -15.37 62.70
N ALA A 10 0.50 -14.66 63.53
CA ALA A 10 1.90 -14.97 63.83
C ALA A 10 2.07 -16.19 64.74
N LEU A 11 1.08 -16.43 65.62
CA LEU A 11 1.06 -17.57 66.54
C LEU A 11 0.73 -18.90 65.84
N ASP A 12 0.03 -18.87 64.69
CA ASP A 12 -0.35 -20.08 63.93
C ASP A 12 0.69 -20.50 62.88
N GLY A 13 1.89 -19.95 62.87
CA GLY A 13 2.94 -20.29 61.91
C GLY A 13 2.69 -19.82 60.48
N LEU A 14 1.62 -19.03 60.24
CA LEU A 14 1.19 -18.50 58.96
C LEU A 14 1.71 -17.08 58.68
N ALA A 15 2.64 -16.56 59.48
CA ALA A 15 3.28 -15.26 59.19
C ALA A 15 3.98 -15.26 57.83
N PRO A 16 3.64 -14.33 56.91
CA PRO A 16 4.29 -14.29 55.60
C PRO A 16 5.80 -14.08 55.79
N ARG A 17 6.60 -15.08 55.39
CA ARG A 17 8.06 -14.95 55.39
C ARG A 17 8.42 -13.71 54.59
N LYS A 18 8.90 -12.65 55.28
CA LYS A 18 9.51 -11.47 54.60
C LYS A 18 10.59 -11.98 53.70
N ARG A 19 10.33 -11.98 52.38
CA ARG A 19 11.36 -12.24 51.36
C ARG A 19 12.51 -11.29 51.65
N ARG A 20 13.65 -11.81 52.10
CA ARG A 20 14.90 -11.04 52.18
C ARG A 20 15.14 -10.41 50.81
N LYS A 21 15.10 -9.08 50.74
CA LYS A 21 15.57 -8.36 49.56
C LYS A 21 17.03 -8.78 49.37
N ARG A 22 17.28 -9.63 48.36
CA ARG A 22 18.66 -9.88 47.93
C ARG A 22 19.30 -8.54 47.65
N ALA A 23 20.52 -8.32 48.18
CA ALA A 23 21.32 -7.17 47.80
C ALA A 23 21.40 -7.08 46.27
N PRO A 24 21.25 -5.89 45.66
CA PRO A 24 21.35 -5.75 44.22
C PRO A 24 22.74 -6.28 43.81
N ALA A 25 22.73 -7.28 42.91
CA ALA A 25 23.97 -7.79 42.33
C ALA A 25 24.69 -6.63 41.63
N VAL A 26 25.96 -6.50 41.90
CA VAL A 26 26.84 -5.51 41.23
C VAL A 26 26.83 -5.85 39.74
N LYS A 27 26.36 -4.93 38.91
CA LYS A 27 26.35 -5.10 37.45
C LYS A 27 27.68 -4.68 36.89
N THR A 28 28.28 -5.56 36.09
CA THR A 28 29.57 -5.29 35.41
C THR A 28 29.26 -4.98 33.94
N PRO A 29 29.77 -3.89 33.38
CA PRO A 29 29.67 -3.59 31.96
C PRO A 29 30.35 -4.68 31.13
N ALA A 30 29.86 -4.92 29.90
CA ALA A 30 30.46 -5.82 28.94
C ALA A 30 31.92 -5.41 28.65
N ALA A 31 32.80 -6.40 28.46
CA ALA A 31 34.23 -6.16 28.19
C ALA A 31 34.45 -5.49 26.83
N GLU A 32 33.63 -5.84 25.83
CA GLU A 32 33.70 -5.26 24.48
C GLU A 32 32.43 -4.44 24.17
N HIS A 33 32.63 -3.23 23.64
CA HIS A 33 31.54 -2.32 23.26
C HIS A 33 30.45 -2.19 24.34
N PRO A 34 30.79 -1.74 25.55
CA PRO A 34 29.90 -1.75 26.73
C PRO A 34 28.70 -0.83 26.60
N ILE A 35 28.67 0.07 25.62
CA ILE A 35 27.61 1.05 25.43
C ILE A 35 26.69 0.60 24.29
N ALA A 36 25.38 0.55 24.56
CA ALA A 36 24.33 0.37 23.56
C ALA A 36 23.63 1.70 23.29
N GLN A 37 23.68 2.15 22.08
CA GLN A 37 22.88 3.28 21.56
C GLN A 37 21.50 2.76 21.19
N VAL A 38 20.45 3.20 21.90
CA VAL A 38 19.10 2.65 21.79
C VAL A 38 18.15 3.69 21.21
N VAL A 39 17.43 3.32 20.15
CA VAL A 39 16.23 4.05 19.68
C VAL A 39 15.05 3.59 20.51
N LEU A 40 14.47 4.50 21.27
CA LEU A 40 13.34 4.22 22.16
C LEU A 40 12.02 4.14 21.37
N ASP A 41 11.13 3.24 21.76
CA ASP A 41 9.76 3.17 21.23
C ASP A 41 8.88 4.28 21.84
N ILE A 42 9.27 5.51 21.55
CA ILE A 42 8.58 6.74 21.98
C ILE A 42 8.34 7.62 20.76
N GLN A 43 7.12 8.10 20.58
CA GLN A 43 6.71 8.86 19.39
C GLN A 43 7.00 10.36 19.42
N ALA A 44 7.66 10.85 20.44
CA ALA A 44 7.98 12.27 20.56
C ALA A 44 9.11 12.66 19.60
N ILE A 45 8.89 13.64 18.74
CA ILE A 45 9.84 14.09 17.70
C ILE A 45 11.17 14.51 18.33
N HIS A 46 11.14 15.22 19.45
CA HIS A 46 12.34 15.68 20.15
C HIS A 46 13.18 14.55 20.78
N LEU A 47 12.66 13.31 20.79
CA LEU A 47 13.37 12.11 21.26
C LEU A 47 13.82 11.21 20.07
N GLY A 48 13.94 11.75 18.87
CA GLY A 48 14.36 11.02 17.66
C GLY A 48 15.81 10.56 17.64
N GLN A 49 16.63 11.00 18.62
CA GLN A 49 18.01 10.57 18.80
C GLN A 49 18.13 9.19 19.45
N THR A 50 19.32 8.64 19.50
CA THR A 50 19.65 7.45 20.30
C THR A 50 19.99 7.85 21.73
N PHE A 51 19.74 6.93 22.67
CA PHE A 51 20.07 7.08 24.08
C PHE A 51 21.04 5.99 24.49
N ASP A 52 22.07 6.35 25.26
CA ASP A 52 23.15 5.46 25.63
C ASP A 52 22.83 4.71 26.93
N TYR A 53 23.11 3.42 26.93
CA TYR A 53 22.93 2.52 28.07
C TYR A 53 24.10 1.56 28.18
N TYR A 54 24.49 1.21 29.41
CA TYR A 54 25.43 0.10 29.63
C TYR A 54 24.78 -1.24 29.29
N VAL A 55 25.53 -2.11 28.63
CA VAL A 55 25.24 -3.52 28.46
C VAL A 55 25.92 -4.29 29.57
N GLU A 56 25.17 -5.06 30.37
CA GLU A 56 25.72 -5.94 31.39
C GLU A 56 26.40 -7.14 30.73
N GLU A 57 27.55 -7.61 31.25
CA GLU A 57 28.37 -8.67 30.69
C GLU A 57 27.56 -9.92 30.29
N LYS A 58 26.61 -10.34 31.14
CA LYS A 58 25.74 -11.49 30.86
C LYS A 58 24.86 -11.32 29.62
N TYR A 59 24.70 -10.11 29.09
CA TYR A 59 23.94 -9.81 27.87
C TYR A 59 24.85 -9.47 26.69
N SER A 60 26.17 -9.55 26.85
CA SER A 60 27.13 -9.09 25.83
C SER A 60 26.89 -9.74 24.48
N GLU A 61 26.66 -11.06 24.44
CA GLU A 61 26.37 -11.80 23.21
C GLU A 61 24.94 -11.53 22.66
N ALA A 62 23.94 -11.43 23.55
CA ALA A 62 22.55 -11.31 23.14
C ALA A 62 22.16 -9.88 22.75
N ALA A 63 22.84 -8.85 23.31
CA ALA A 63 22.51 -7.44 23.08
C ALA A 63 23.17 -6.89 21.81
N GLN A 64 22.93 -7.50 20.68
CA GLN A 64 23.47 -7.09 19.39
C GLN A 64 22.66 -5.94 18.74
N PRO A 65 23.25 -5.15 17.82
CA PRO A 65 22.50 -4.18 17.04
C PRO A 65 21.29 -4.82 16.33
N GLY A 66 20.11 -4.14 16.41
CA GLY A 66 18.85 -4.64 15.89
C GLY A 66 18.03 -5.49 16.85
N VAL A 67 18.55 -5.76 18.04
CA VAL A 67 17.85 -6.51 19.09
C VAL A 67 16.95 -5.59 19.91
N MET A 68 15.79 -6.09 20.34
CA MET A 68 14.86 -5.37 21.20
C MET A 68 15.26 -5.53 22.66
N VAL A 69 15.42 -4.40 23.33
CA VAL A 69 15.76 -4.32 24.76
C VAL A 69 14.71 -3.55 25.54
N ARG A 70 14.69 -3.75 26.86
CA ARG A 70 13.92 -2.94 27.81
C ARG A 70 14.86 -2.09 28.62
N VAL A 71 14.54 -0.80 28.68
CA VAL A 71 15.33 0.21 29.39
C VAL A 71 14.44 1.07 30.30
N ARG A 72 15.05 1.84 31.19
CA ARG A 72 14.36 2.90 31.93
C ARG A 72 14.63 4.26 31.31
N PHE A 73 13.56 4.97 31.02
CA PHE A 73 13.60 6.33 30.52
C PHE A 73 12.54 7.18 31.20
N GLY A 74 12.87 8.35 31.75
CA GLY A 74 11.92 9.22 32.43
C GLY A 74 11.17 8.55 33.60
N GLY A 75 11.82 7.59 34.29
CA GLY A 75 11.16 6.81 35.37
C GLY A 75 10.33 5.62 34.90
N GLN A 76 10.01 5.53 33.61
CA GLN A 76 9.20 4.47 33.03
C GLN A 76 10.06 3.38 32.37
N ARG A 77 9.45 2.19 32.21
CA ARG A 77 10.04 1.09 31.45
C ARG A 77 9.59 1.18 30.00
N VAL A 78 10.55 1.34 29.09
CA VAL A 78 10.29 1.49 27.65
C VAL A 78 11.04 0.41 26.89
N ASN A 79 10.47 -0.08 25.81
CA ASN A 79 11.19 -0.91 24.86
C ASN A 79 12.00 -0.01 23.91
N GLY A 80 13.05 -0.56 23.34
CA GLY A 80 13.83 0.11 22.31
C GLY A 80 14.61 -0.90 21.48
N ILE A 81 15.16 -0.45 20.38
CA ILE A 81 16.04 -1.24 19.51
C ILE A 81 17.46 -0.74 19.66
N ILE A 82 18.41 -1.64 19.92
CA ILE A 82 19.83 -1.31 19.89
C ILE A 82 20.18 -0.93 18.46
N TRP A 83 20.62 0.32 18.29
CA TRP A 83 21.01 0.84 16.97
C TRP A 83 22.47 0.53 16.65
N LYS A 84 23.33 0.70 17.64
CA LYS A 84 24.78 0.47 17.54
C LYS A 84 25.34 0.10 18.91
N ARG A 85 26.45 -0.60 18.95
CA ARG A 85 27.30 -0.80 20.12
C ARG A 85 28.59 0.00 19.97
N THR A 86 29.06 0.65 21.03
CA THR A 86 30.27 1.52 21.03
C THR A 86 31.06 1.35 22.33
N ASP A 87 32.32 1.78 22.30
CA ASP A 87 33.19 1.76 23.49
C ASP A 87 33.02 3.01 24.37
N THR A 88 32.59 4.13 23.76
CA THR A 88 32.48 5.43 24.42
C THR A 88 31.09 6.02 24.29
N SER A 89 30.72 6.89 25.22
CA SER A 89 29.45 7.64 25.24
C SER A 89 29.75 9.11 25.54
N GLU A 90 28.97 9.99 24.92
CA GLU A 90 28.96 11.42 25.27
C GLU A 90 28.11 11.69 26.54
N THR A 91 27.31 10.72 26.98
CA THR A 91 26.54 10.82 28.22
C THR A 91 27.46 10.63 29.44
N PRO A 92 27.41 11.51 30.45
CA PRO A 92 28.21 11.34 31.67
C PRO A 92 27.98 9.98 32.32
N GLU A 93 29.00 9.31 32.79
CA GLU A 93 28.95 7.98 33.42
C GLU A 93 27.93 7.89 34.55
N SER A 94 27.80 8.97 35.36
CA SER A 94 26.82 9.06 36.45
C SER A 94 25.37 8.99 35.99
N SER A 95 25.11 9.32 34.72
CA SER A 95 23.79 9.32 34.12
C SER A 95 23.49 8.03 33.33
N LEU A 96 24.52 7.26 32.98
CA LEU A 96 24.40 6.02 32.25
C LEU A 96 23.75 4.94 33.13
N ARG A 97 22.74 4.30 32.58
CA ARG A 97 22.02 3.17 33.23
C ARG A 97 22.23 1.90 32.43
N PHE A 98 22.11 0.75 33.08
CA PHE A 98 22.12 -0.52 32.37
C PHE A 98 20.79 -0.80 31.69
N ILE A 99 20.83 -1.48 30.54
CA ILE A 99 19.65 -2.12 29.99
C ILE A 99 19.05 -3.05 31.06
N GLU A 100 17.71 -3.07 31.20
CA GLU A 100 17.07 -3.94 32.20
C GLU A 100 17.11 -5.41 31.76
N ARG A 101 16.83 -5.66 30.47
CA ARG A 101 16.89 -7.00 29.87
C ARG A 101 16.87 -6.94 28.35
N VAL A 102 17.36 -7.97 27.72
CA VAL A 102 17.09 -8.31 26.32
C VAL A 102 15.68 -8.90 26.24
N VAL A 103 14.83 -8.36 25.36
CA VAL A 103 13.42 -8.79 25.20
C VAL A 103 13.29 -9.92 24.20
N ILE A 104 14.09 -9.87 23.13
CA ILE A 104 14.18 -10.85 22.05
C ILE A 104 15.67 -11.10 21.84
N ASP A 105 16.06 -12.36 21.81
CA ASP A 105 17.46 -12.79 21.67
C ASP A 105 17.92 -12.98 20.21
N ARG A 106 17.16 -12.39 19.28
CA ARG A 106 17.49 -12.36 17.85
C ARG A 106 17.43 -10.95 17.29
N VAL A 107 18.12 -10.73 16.19
CA VAL A 107 18.04 -9.48 15.43
C VAL A 107 16.63 -9.35 14.85
N LEU A 108 15.87 -8.37 15.35
CA LEU A 108 14.51 -8.05 14.89
C LEU A 108 14.53 -7.05 13.74
N VAL A 109 15.51 -6.13 13.77
CA VAL A 109 15.68 -5.07 12.78
C VAL A 109 17.08 -5.19 12.21
N SER A 110 17.21 -5.70 10.98
CA SER A 110 18.50 -5.89 10.30
C SER A 110 19.23 -4.55 10.12
N GLU A 111 20.50 -4.59 9.77
CA GLU A 111 21.28 -3.39 9.48
C GLU A 111 20.66 -2.62 8.31
N SER A 112 20.31 -3.33 7.25
CA SER A 112 19.64 -2.77 6.08
C SER A 112 18.36 -2.03 6.48
N MET A 113 17.53 -2.64 7.33
CA MET A 113 16.30 -2.01 7.81
C MET A 113 16.56 -0.81 8.72
N ARG A 114 17.61 -0.81 9.54
CA ARG A 114 18.00 0.36 10.34
C ARG A 114 18.41 1.53 9.44
N ASN A 115 19.15 1.24 8.37
CA ASN A 115 19.54 2.23 7.36
C ASN A 115 18.30 2.78 6.63
N ASP A 116 17.39 1.93 6.20
CA ASP A 116 16.12 2.32 5.59
C ASP A 116 15.29 3.22 6.53
N ALA A 117 15.16 2.83 7.80
CA ALA A 117 14.40 3.60 8.79
C ALA A 117 15.00 5.01 9.01
N THR A 118 16.33 5.13 9.02
CA THR A 118 17.01 6.42 9.09
C THR A 118 16.74 7.24 7.83
N LEU A 119 16.97 6.65 6.67
CA LEU A 119 16.81 7.31 5.38
C LEU A 119 15.38 7.83 5.16
N ILE A 120 14.37 7.03 5.52
CA ILE A 120 12.96 7.42 5.40
C ILE A 120 12.61 8.52 6.41
N ALA A 121 13.08 8.40 7.67
CA ALA A 121 12.86 9.42 8.68
C ALA A 121 13.43 10.78 8.25
N ASP A 122 14.65 10.79 7.73
CA ASP A 122 15.33 12.01 7.28
C ASP A 122 14.62 12.63 6.05
N ALA A 123 14.16 11.78 5.11
CA ALA A 123 13.51 12.26 3.89
C ALA A 123 12.08 12.81 4.13
N PHE A 124 11.36 12.30 5.13
CA PHE A 124 9.96 12.64 5.37
C PHE A 124 9.71 13.38 6.69
N GLY A 125 10.76 13.81 7.39
CA GLY A 125 10.66 14.65 8.58
C GLY A 125 10.12 13.93 9.83
N GLY A 126 10.31 12.59 9.91
CA GLY A 126 9.95 11.79 11.06
C GLY A 126 11.12 11.39 11.95
N THR A 127 10.89 10.42 12.83
CA THR A 127 11.93 9.79 13.63
C THR A 127 12.07 8.31 13.28
N ARG A 128 13.22 7.71 13.59
CA ARG A 128 13.45 6.26 13.45
C ARG A 128 12.37 5.45 14.19
N ALA A 129 11.97 5.90 15.38
CA ALA A 129 10.92 5.28 16.17
C ALA A 129 9.56 5.29 15.45
N ASN A 130 9.20 6.39 14.78
CA ASN A 130 7.98 6.47 13.97
C ASN A 130 7.99 5.43 12.84
N ILE A 131 9.10 5.33 12.11
CA ILE A 131 9.24 4.34 11.02
C ILE A 131 9.19 2.92 11.56
N LEU A 132 9.96 2.60 12.63
CA LEU A 132 9.97 1.26 13.23
C LEU A 132 8.57 0.82 13.69
N ARG A 133 7.79 1.73 14.24
CA ARG A 133 6.42 1.43 14.66
C ARG A 133 5.50 1.05 13.50
N LEU A 134 5.69 1.66 12.34
CA LEU A 134 4.93 1.33 11.12
C LEU A 134 5.43 0.04 10.48
N ALA A 135 6.74 -0.19 10.54
CA ALA A 135 7.44 -1.26 9.85
C ALA A 135 7.44 -2.59 10.62
N VAL A 136 7.61 -2.54 11.95
CA VAL A 136 7.72 -3.73 12.81
C VAL A 136 6.37 -4.00 13.48
N PRO A 137 5.72 -5.13 13.19
CA PRO A 137 4.45 -5.48 13.84
C PRO A 137 4.61 -5.64 15.35
N PRO A 138 3.53 -5.45 16.12
CA PRO A 138 3.55 -5.75 17.55
C PRO A 138 4.03 -7.17 17.85
N ARG A 139 4.93 -7.30 18.81
CA ARG A 139 5.53 -8.55 19.21
C ARG A 139 4.50 -9.56 19.73
N VAL A 140 4.55 -10.79 19.25
CA VAL A 140 3.75 -11.92 19.73
C VAL A 140 4.69 -13.03 20.21
N ALA A 141 4.92 -13.10 21.52
CA ALA A 141 5.90 -14.01 22.13
C ALA A 141 5.64 -15.49 21.79
N ARG A 142 4.37 -15.91 21.68
CA ARG A 142 4.01 -17.27 21.28
C ARG A 142 4.57 -17.62 19.90
N VAL A 143 4.51 -16.69 18.94
CA VAL A 143 5.04 -16.90 17.60
C VAL A 143 6.55 -17.15 17.61
N GLU A 144 7.30 -16.52 18.48
CA GLU A 144 8.74 -16.74 18.62
C GLU A 144 9.07 -18.14 19.14
N GLN A 145 8.22 -18.68 20.02
CA GLN A 145 8.34 -20.03 20.56
C GLN A 145 7.94 -21.10 19.55
N GLU A 146 6.91 -20.82 18.74
CA GLU A 146 6.43 -21.69 17.67
C GLU A 146 7.43 -21.76 16.51
N GLN A 147 8.18 -20.68 16.31
CA GLN A 147 9.10 -20.56 15.19
C GLN A 147 10.43 -21.29 15.42
N ARG A 148 10.39 -22.56 15.51
CA ARG A 148 11.38 -23.38 14.80
C ARG A 148 10.96 -23.38 13.33
N ILE A 149 11.10 -22.21 12.68
CA ILE A 149 10.81 -22.03 11.27
C ILE A 149 11.69 -23.04 10.55
N GLY A 150 11.05 -23.96 9.85
CA GLY A 150 11.75 -24.97 9.10
C GLY A 150 12.80 -24.30 8.20
N ASN A 151 14.03 -24.76 8.27
CA ASN A 151 15.13 -24.25 7.48
C ASN A 151 14.68 -24.13 6.02
N ARG A 152 14.89 -22.92 5.45
CA ARG A 152 14.91 -22.59 4.02
C ARG A 152 14.12 -23.53 3.13
N THR A 153 12.84 -23.31 2.99
CA THR A 153 12.05 -23.94 1.93
C THR A 153 11.86 -22.97 0.75
N GLY A 154 12.92 -22.22 0.42
CA GLY A 154 12.94 -21.41 -0.79
C GLY A 154 12.75 -22.25 -2.04
N ILE A 155 12.81 -21.63 -3.20
CA ILE A 155 12.72 -22.25 -4.54
C ILE A 155 13.80 -23.34 -4.79
N GLU A 156 14.49 -23.79 -3.76
CA GLU A 156 15.70 -24.64 -3.76
C GLU A 156 15.53 -26.08 -4.31
N LYS A 157 14.34 -26.50 -4.73
CA LYS A 157 14.22 -27.76 -5.48
C LYS A 157 14.49 -27.46 -6.96
N ASN A 158 15.56 -28.03 -7.52
CA ASN A 158 16.01 -27.79 -8.89
C ASN A 158 14.87 -27.79 -9.93
N GLY A 159 13.91 -28.70 -9.86
CA GLY A 159 12.79 -28.74 -10.79
C GLY A 159 11.83 -27.53 -10.72
N ARG A 160 11.74 -26.87 -9.57
CA ARG A 160 10.92 -25.65 -9.43
C ARG A 160 11.61 -24.42 -10.01
N ILE A 161 12.92 -24.32 -9.85
CA ILE A 161 13.73 -23.27 -10.47
C ILE A 161 13.66 -23.36 -11.98
N GLU A 162 13.79 -24.56 -12.53
CA GLU A 162 13.69 -24.82 -13.97
C GLU A 162 12.30 -24.45 -14.52
N SER A 163 11.24 -24.83 -13.81
CA SER A 163 9.87 -24.47 -14.18
C SER A 163 9.66 -22.96 -14.16
N LEU A 164 10.12 -22.27 -13.11
CA LEU A 164 10.00 -20.83 -13.01
C LEU A 164 10.83 -20.10 -14.08
N ALA A 165 12.03 -20.59 -14.40
CA ALA A 165 12.87 -20.05 -15.44
C ALA A 165 12.27 -20.22 -16.85
N LYS A 166 11.56 -21.33 -17.08
CA LYS A 166 10.81 -21.54 -18.31
C LYS A 166 9.67 -20.54 -18.43
N ILE A 167 8.85 -20.39 -17.40
CA ILE A 167 7.72 -19.43 -17.37
C ILE A 167 8.22 -17.99 -17.53
N GLU A 168 9.32 -17.63 -16.85
CA GLU A 168 9.95 -16.30 -16.98
C GLU A 168 10.30 -16.02 -18.43
N ARG A 169 10.96 -16.98 -19.11
CA ARG A 169 11.38 -16.81 -20.50
C ARG A 169 10.19 -16.66 -21.45
N GLU A 170 9.20 -17.53 -21.35
CA GLU A 170 7.99 -17.49 -22.18
C GLU A 170 7.23 -16.18 -21.98
N SER A 171 7.09 -15.73 -20.74
CA SER A 171 6.48 -14.44 -20.40
C SER A 171 7.27 -13.27 -20.96
N TYR A 172 8.60 -13.30 -20.85
CA TYR A 172 9.46 -12.26 -21.42
C TYR A 172 9.33 -12.17 -22.93
N GLU A 173 9.37 -13.29 -23.66
CA GLU A 173 9.19 -13.32 -25.10
C GLU A 173 7.83 -12.72 -25.53
N GLN A 174 6.78 -12.96 -24.76
CA GLN A 174 5.47 -12.36 -24.99
C GLN A 174 5.52 -10.84 -24.76
N LEU A 175 6.08 -10.39 -23.64
CA LEU A 175 6.18 -8.98 -23.28
C LEU A 175 7.07 -8.20 -24.28
N GLN A 176 8.12 -8.82 -24.79
CA GLN A 176 9.01 -8.23 -25.80
C GLN A 176 8.27 -7.92 -27.10
N ARG A 177 7.27 -8.72 -27.47
CA ARG A 177 6.41 -8.47 -28.63
C ARG A 177 5.37 -7.36 -28.38
N GLN A 178 5.08 -7.08 -27.11
CA GLN A 178 4.03 -6.15 -26.72
C GLN A 178 4.55 -4.77 -26.31
N TYR A 179 5.74 -4.68 -25.70
CA TYR A 179 6.24 -3.47 -25.06
C TYR A 179 7.60 -3.02 -25.58
N GLY A 180 7.75 -1.72 -25.82
CA GLY A 180 9.04 -1.09 -26.02
C GLY A 180 9.81 -0.94 -24.70
N ASN A 181 11.15 -0.95 -24.78
CA ASN A 181 12.06 -0.79 -23.63
C ASN A 181 12.00 -1.89 -22.57
N ILE A 182 11.30 -2.99 -22.80
CA ILE A 182 11.20 -4.09 -21.84
C ILE A 182 12.57 -4.77 -21.61
N ASP A 183 13.43 -4.76 -22.62
CA ASP A 183 14.80 -5.27 -22.56
C ASP A 183 15.66 -4.50 -21.54
N LEU A 184 15.44 -3.17 -21.45
CA LEU A 184 16.11 -2.33 -20.45
C LEU A 184 15.70 -2.69 -19.03
N LEU A 185 14.40 -3.00 -18.82
CA LEU A 185 13.91 -3.46 -17.53
C LEU A 185 14.50 -4.82 -17.18
N ARG A 186 14.57 -5.75 -18.13
CA ARG A 186 15.22 -7.06 -17.91
C ARG A 186 16.68 -6.88 -17.50
N THR A 187 17.44 -6.11 -18.26
CA THR A 187 18.85 -5.80 -17.95
C THR A 187 19.00 -5.17 -16.55
N ALA A 188 18.07 -4.30 -16.16
CA ALA A 188 18.07 -3.70 -14.83
C ALA A 188 17.81 -4.74 -13.73
N LEU A 189 16.86 -5.67 -13.94
CA LEU A 189 16.57 -6.75 -13.00
C LEU A 189 17.76 -7.70 -12.82
N GLU A 190 18.54 -7.93 -13.86
CA GLU A 190 19.78 -8.72 -13.81
C GLU A 190 20.94 -7.93 -13.18
N GLY A 191 20.96 -6.61 -13.35
CA GLY A 191 22.03 -5.70 -12.92
C GLY A 191 22.07 -5.42 -11.42
N GLN A 192 23.07 -4.63 -11.00
CA GLN A 192 23.33 -4.26 -9.60
C GLN A 192 23.37 -2.72 -9.42
N ARG A 193 22.65 -1.98 -10.26
CA ARG A 193 22.60 -0.52 -10.22
C ARG A 193 21.16 -0.05 -10.14
N PHE A 194 20.95 1.05 -9.43
CA PHE A 194 19.64 1.68 -9.36
C PHE A 194 19.16 2.08 -10.76
N GLN A 195 17.97 1.64 -11.10
CA GLN A 195 17.23 2.08 -12.26
C GLN A 195 15.75 2.23 -11.93
N ALA A 196 15.09 3.18 -12.56
CA ALA A 196 13.67 3.47 -12.33
C ALA A 196 12.90 3.44 -13.65
N PHE A 197 11.69 2.88 -13.59
CA PHE A 197 10.81 2.70 -14.73
C PHE A 197 9.40 3.17 -14.41
N VAL A 198 8.71 3.64 -15.44
CA VAL A 198 7.26 3.86 -15.43
C VAL A 198 6.67 2.97 -16.53
N LEU A 199 5.83 2.04 -16.15
CA LEU A 199 5.23 1.06 -17.05
C LEU A 199 3.73 1.29 -17.19
N ASP A 200 3.27 1.46 -18.42
CA ASP A 200 1.86 1.57 -18.77
C ASP A 200 1.37 0.18 -19.24
N PRO A 201 0.66 -0.59 -18.40
CA PRO A 201 0.18 -1.91 -18.80
C PRO A 201 -0.92 -1.79 -19.86
N LEU A 202 -1.06 -2.81 -20.70
CA LEU A 202 -2.21 -2.93 -21.58
C LEU A 202 -3.51 -2.96 -20.76
N PRO A 203 -4.63 -2.45 -21.32
CA PRO A 203 -5.91 -2.51 -20.65
C PRO A 203 -6.35 -3.95 -20.33
N GLY A 204 -6.95 -4.12 -19.18
CA GLY A 204 -7.41 -5.42 -18.70
C GLY A 204 -6.65 -5.92 -17.46
N SER A 205 -7.38 -6.52 -16.54
CA SER A 205 -6.83 -6.91 -15.22
C SER A 205 -5.72 -7.97 -15.28
N HIS A 206 -5.66 -8.76 -16.35
CA HIS A 206 -4.64 -9.81 -16.51
C HIS A 206 -3.29 -9.27 -16.97
N HIS A 207 -3.25 -8.20 -17.78
CA HIS A 207 -2.00 -7.70 -18.36
C HIS A 207 -1.03 -7.16 -17.32
N TRP A 208 -1.50 -6.33 -16.38
CA TRP A 208 -0.64 -5.83 -15.31
C TRP A 208 -0.10 -6.98 -14.44
N ARG A 209 -0.93 -8.00 -14.17
CA ARG A 209 -0.55 -9.18 -13.37
C ARG A 209 0.54 -10.00 -14.07
N GLN A 210 0.43 -10.19 -15.38
CA GLN A 210 1.46 -10.87 -16.19
C GLN A 210 2.80 -10.12 -16.13
N CYS A 211 2.79 -8.80 -16.31
CA CYS A 211 4.00 -7.98 -16.20
C CYS A 211 4.63 -8.12 -14.81
N VAL A 212 3.82 -8.03 -13.74
CA VAL A 212 4.33 -8.14 -12.37
C VAL A 212 4.84 -9.54 -12.07
N ALA A 213 4.12 -10.59 -12.47
CA ALA A 213 4.54 -11.98 -12.28
C ALA A 213 5.87 -12.27 -12.97
N TRP A 214 6.05 -11.75 -14.20
CA TRP A 214 7.33 -11.85 -14.90
C TRP A 214 8.46 -11.14 -14.13
N MET A 215 8.27 -9.89 -13.70
CA MET A 215 9.28 -9.13 -12.94
C MET A 215 9.65 -9.83 -11.62
N VAL A 216 8.67 -10.36 -10.91
CA VAL A 216 8.89 -11.13 -9.67
C VAL A 216 9.70 -12.40 -9.97
N SER A 217 9.34 -13.14 -11.02
CA SER A 217 10.05 -14.35 -11.42
C SER A 217 11.50 -14.05 -11.78
N ALA A 218 11.74 -13.00 -12.59
CA ALA A 218 13.07 -12.56 -12.96
C ALA A 218 13.91 -12.15 -11.73
N ALA A 219 13.35 -11.38 -10.81
CA ALA A 219 14.02 -10.98 -9.58
C ALA A 219 14.37 -12.18 -8.68
N LEU A 220 13.41 -13.08 -8.45
CA LEU A 220 13.62 -14.27 -7.60
C LEU A 220 14.65 -15.25 -8.18
N LEU A 221 14.68 -15.43 -9.50
CA LEU A 221 15.70 -16.25 -10.18
C LEU A 221 17.12 -15.68 -10.01
N GLN A 222 17.26 -14.36 -9.90
CA GLN A 222 18.51 -13.68 -9.57
C GLN A 222 18.80 -13.66 -8.05
N GLY A 223 17.97 -14.30 -7.24
CA GLY A 223 18.08 -14.28 -5.78
C GLY A 223 17.72 -12.95 -5.13
N LYS A 224 17.11 -12.01 -5.87
CA LYS A 224 16.75 -10.67 -5.39
C LYS A 224 15.38 -10.67 -4.72
N PRO A 225 15.21 -9.97 -3.59
CA PRO A 225 13.90 -9.73 -3.02
C PRO A 225 13.01 -8.86 -3.92
N ALA A 226 11.69 -9.01 -3.77
CA ALA A 226 10.69 -8.17 -4.43
C ALA A 226 9.68 -7.64 -3.42
N VAL A 227 9.42 -6.33 -3.45
CA VAL A 227 8.42 -5.65 -2.63
C VAL A 227 7.40 -4.99 -3.54
N LEU A 228 6.15 -5.44 -3.43
CA LEU A 228 5.04 -4.97 -4.25
C LEU A 228 4.00 -4.29 -3.37
N VAL A 229 3.71 -3.03 -3.68
CA VAL A 229 2.65 -2.25 -3.03
C VAL A 229 1.48 -2.11 -3.99
N LEU A 230 0.34 -2.65 -3.58
CA LEU A 230 -0.88 -2.74 -4.37
C LEU A 230 -2.00 -1.95 -3.67
N PRO A 231 -2.93 -1.29 -4.43
CA PRO A 231 -3.86 -0.32 -3.84
C PRO A 231 -4.90 -0.93 -2.90
N THR A 232 -5.42 -2.10 -3.20
CA THR A 232 -6.48 -2.73 -2.40
C THR A 232 -6.26 -4.23 -2.20
N MET A 233 -7.06 -4.83 -1.33
CA MET A 233 -7.00 -6.28 -1.08
C MET A 233 -7.36 -7.09 -2.32
N ARG A 234 -8.18 -6.54 -3.21
CA ARG A 234 -8.56 -7.18 -4.47
C ARG A 234 -7.33 -7.43 -5.36
N GLU A 235 -6.52 -6.41 -5.60
CA GLU A 235 -5.31 -6.55 -6.39
C GLU A 235 -4.29 -7.48 -5.71
N ILE A 236 -4.26 -7.51 -4.36
CA ILE A 236 -3.41 -8.43 -3.61
C ILE A 236 -3.87 -9.88 -3.83
N GLU A 237 -5.17 -10.16 -3.76
CA GLU A 237 -5.75 -11.47 -4.00
C GLU A 237 -5.49 -11.92 -5.44
N ASP A 238 -5.78 -11.05 -6.43
CA ASP A 238 -5.52 -11.30 -7.85
C ASP A 238 -4.05 -11.59 -8.13
N MET A 239 -3.14 -10.86 -7.48
CA MET A 239 -1.70 -11.08 -7.64
C MET A 239 -1.26 -12.38 -6.96
N ALA A 240 -1.80 -12.68 -5.77
CA ALA A 240 -1.51 -13.91 -5.06
C ALA A 240 -1.93 -15.15 -5.89
N GLU A 241 -3.13 -15.13 -6.47
CA GLU A 241 -3.61 -16.19 -7.38
C GLU A 241 -2.69 -16.31 -8.60
N THR A 242 -2.26 -15.19 -9.18
CA THR A 242 -1.36 -15.19 -10.33
C THR A 242 0.01 -15.76 -9.98
N LEU A 243 0.59 -15.39 -8.82
CA LEU A 243 1.86 -15.97 -8.36
C LEU A 243 1.72 -17.47 -8.08
N GLN A 244 0.59 -17.91 -7.54
CA GLN A 244 0.33 -19.34 -7.32
C GLN A 244 0.19 -20.11 -8.64
N SER A 245 -0.45 -19.54 -9.65
CA SER A 245 -0.61 -20.17 -10.96
C SER A 245 0.73 -20.43 -11.67
N ILE A 246 1.75 -19.62 -11.40
CA ILE A 246 3.12 -19.83 -11.90
C ILE A 246 3.98 -20.70 -10.97
N GLY A 247 3.36 -21.33 -9.95
CA GLY A 247 4.04 -22.30 -9.07
C GLY A 247 4.71 -21.72 -7.83
N LEU A 248 4.54 -20.41 -7.54
CA LEU A 248 4.99 -19.80 -6.28
C LEU A 248 3.98 -20.08 -5.17
N ARG A 249 4.45 -20.32 -3.96
CA ARG A 249 3.61 -20.64 -2.80
C ARG A 249 3.44 -19.43 -1.90
N CYS A 250 2.20 -19.17 -1.47
CA CYS A 250 1.94 -18.22 -0.40
C CYS A 250 2.49 -18.76 0.93
N PHE A 251 3.05 -17.88 1.75
CA PHE A 251 3.54 -18.22 3.08
C PHE A 251 2.39 -18.65 3.99
N ALA A 252 2.36 -19.93 4.30
CA ALA A 252 1.29 -20.57 5.04
C ALA A 252 1.82 -21.79 5.84
N PRO A 253 1.02 -22.37 6.77
CA PRO A 253 1.36 -23.63 7.39
C PRO A 253 1.61 -24.71 6.34
N THR A 254 2.70 -25.44 6.49
CA THR A 254 3.00 -26.59 5.61
C THR A 254 2.23 -27.81 6.07
N GLN A 255 1.95 -28.74 5.16
CA GLN A 255 1.27 -30.01 5.47
C GLN A 255 2.14 -30.99 6.28
N SER A 256 3.39 -30.63 6.59
CA SER A 256 4.24 -31.49 7.42
C SER A 256 3.76 -31.48 8.87
N SER A 257 3.86 -32.64 9.54
CA SER A 257 3.36 -32.90 10.90
C SER A 257 3.89 -31.97 12.00
N ASN A 258 4.82 -31.09 11.69
CA ASN A 258 5.50 -30.23 12.66
C ASN A 258 4.97 -28.78 12.70
N GLY A 259 3.90 -28.45 11.99
CA GLY A 259 3.32 -27.09 11.99
C GLY A 259 4.26 -25.99 11.47
N ALA A 260 5.27 -26.35 10.70
CA ALA A 260 6.20 -25.39 10.10
C ALA A 260 5.50 -24.53 9.05
N TYR A 261 5.93 -23.28 8.92
CA TYR A 261 5.45 -22.35 7.89
C TYR A 261 6.47 -22.29 6.74
N GLY A 262 5.97 -22.16 5.51
CA GLY A 262 6.82 -22.04 4.32
C GLY A 262 6.08 -21.33 3.19
N GLY A 263 6.84 -20.79 2.26
CA GLY A 263 6.33 -20.10 1.09
C GLY A 263 7.40 -19.30 0.37
N ASP A 264 7.08 -18.83 -0.82
CA ASP A 264 7.97 -18.07 -1.67
C ASP A 264 7.61 -16.57 -1.64
N PHE A 265 6.33 -16.26 -1.36
CA PHE A 265 5.85 -14.89 -1.14
C PHE A 265 4.95 -14.80 0.09
N ALA A 266 4.90 -13.63 0.71
CA ALA A 266 4.03 -13.33 1.84
C ALA A 266 3.16 -12.10 1.57
N ILE A 267 1.97 -12.11 2.18
CA ILE A 267 1.06 -10.96 2.17
C ILE A 267 1.30 -10.15 3.44
N LEU A 268 1.41 -8.81 3.30
CA LEU A 268 1.49 -7.87 4.41
C LEU A 268 0.42 -6.78 4.26
N ASN A 269 -0.55 -6.79 5.18
CA ASN A 269 -1.53 -5.71 5.28
C ASN A 269 -1.85 -5.38 6.75
N ALA A 270 -2.46 -4.21 6.99
CA ALA A 270 -2.76 -3.75 8.33
C ALA A 270 -3.93 -4.51 9.01
N GLN A 271 -4.75 -5.21 8.24
CA GLN A 271 -5.93 -5.94 8.73
C GLN A 271 -5.62 -7.39 9.16
N MET A 272 -4.41 -7.88 8.87
CA MET A 272 -3.98 -9.22 9.30
C MET A 272 -4.04 -9.38 10.80
N ALA A 273 -4.39 -10.57 11.26
CA ALA A 273 -4.27 -10.93 12.68
C ALA A 273 -2.84 -10.70 13.19
N PRO A 274 -2.65 -10.12 14.40
CA PRO A 274 -1.32 -9.74 14.89
C PRO A 274 -0.29 -10.87 14.87
N ALA A 275 -0.68 -12.11 15.19
CA ALA A 275 0.20 -13.26 15.17
C ALA A 275 0.65 -13.64 13.75
N GLU A 276 -0.23 -13.60 12.78
CA GLU A 276 0.07 -13.89 11.36
C GLU A 276 0.98 -12.82 10.77
N ARG A 277 0.65 -11.56 11.03
CA ARG A 277 1.46 -10.43 10.58
C ARG A 277 2.88 -10.48 11.15
N TYR A 278 3.01 -10.78 12.44
CA TYR A 278 4.31 -10.89 13.10
C TYR A 278 5.11 -12.10 12.57
N ARG A 279 4.43 -13.23 12.29
CA ARG A 279 5.05 -14.43 11.72
C ARG A 279 5.57 -14.17 10.30
N ALA A 280 4.75 -13.54 9.46
CA ALA A 280 5.17 -13.12 8.11
C ALA A 280 6.38 -12.18 8.17
N TYR A 281 6.34 -11.18 9.05
CA TYR A 281 7.45 -10.24 9.27
C TYR A 281 8.76 -10.97 9.62
N LEU A 282 8.71 -11.91 10.57
CA LEU A 282 9.90 -12.67 10.98
C LEU A 282 10.44 -13.55 9.84
N ALA A 283 9.57 -14.13 9.01
CA ALA A 283 9.98 -14.94 7.86
C ALA A 283 10.65 -14.08 6.77
N ILE A 284 10.16 -12.87 6.54
CA ILE A 284 10.74 -11.89 5.60
C ILE A 284 12.07 -11.38 6.15
N SER A 285 12.11 -10.93 7.40
CA SER A 285 13.32 -10.42 8.04
C SER A 285 14.43 -11.47 8.17
N GLY A 286 14.07 -12.74 8.29
CA GLY A 286 14.98 -13.88 8.28
C GLY A 286 15.39 -14.36 6.87
N GLY A 287 14.93 -13.71 5.81
CA GLY A 287 15.27 -14.06 4.41
C GLY A 287 14.65 -15.37 3.89
N GLN A 288 13.68 -15.96 4.63
CA GLN A 288 12.96 -17.15 4.19
C GLN A 288 11.98 -16.86 3.06
N VAL A 289 11.32 -15.73 3.13
CA VAL A 289 10.40 -15.22 2.11
C VAL A 289 11.04 -14.02 1.46
N ARG A 290 11.17 -14.07 0.14
CA ARG A 290 11.84 -13.02 -0.62
C ARG A 290 10.90 -12.14 -1.44
N CYS A 291 9.66 -12.55 -1.65
CA CYS A 291 8.64 -11.72 -2.30
C CYS A 291 7.58 -11.30 -1.29
N VAL A 292 7.29 -10.00 -1.24
CA VAL A 292 6.29 -9.42 -0.36
C VAL A 292 5.29 -8.66 -1.20
N ILE A 293 4.01 -9.02 -1.06
CA ILE A 293 2.90 -8.28 -1.65
C ILE A 293 2.03 -7.71 -0.54
N GLY A 294 1.56 -6.49 -0.70
CA GLY A 294 0.69 -5.90 0.32
C GLY A 294 0.21 -4.52 -0.01
N THR A 295 -0.58 -3.97 0.90
CA THR A 295 -0.98 -2.57 0.84
C THR A 295 0.17 -1.66 1.27
N ARG A 296 -0.11 -0.39 1.51
CA ARG A 296 0.90 0.60 1.94
C ARG A 296 1.87 0.08 3.01
N ALA A 297 1.41 -0.75 3.94
CA ALA A 297 2.27 -1.32 4.99
C ALA A 297 3.47 -2.12 4.44
N ALA A 298 3.36 -2.71 3.26
CA ALA A 298 4.44 -3.46 2.62
C ALA A 298 5.62 -2.58 2.19
N MET A 299 5.44 -1.26 2.05
CA MET A 299 6.54 -0.36 1.68
C MET A 299 7.71 -0.37 2.68
N TYR A 300 7.46 -0.83 3.91
CA TYR A 300 8.45 -0.97 4.99
C TYR A 300 8.98 -2.40 5.16
N ALA A 301 8.59 -3.35 4.31
CA ALA A 301 9.03 -4.74 4.44
C ALA A 301 10.56 -4.84 4.45
N PRO A 302 11.16 -5.66 5.34
CA PRO A 302 12.61 -5.85 5.37
C PRO A 302 13.15 -6.35 4.03
N VAL A 303 14.27 -5.77 3.60
CA VAL A 303 14.99 -6.14 2.37
C VAL A 303 16.47 -6.09 2.65
N ASP A 304 17.20 -7.08 2.18
CA ASP A 304 18.65 -7.10 2.20
C ASP A 304 19.19 -7.16 0.76
N GLY A 305 20.12 -6.25 0.44
CA GLY A 305 20.77 -6.18 -0.85
C GLY A 305 19.91 -5.58 -1.97
N ASN A 306 20.29 -5.86 -3.20
CA ASN A 306 19.60 -5.38 -4.41
C ASN A 306 18.21 -6.02 -4.54
N ALA A 307 17.19 -5.22 -4.85
CA ALA A 307 15.80 -5.66 -4.84
C ALA A 307 14.93 -4.98 -5.90
N LEU A 308 13.81 -5.61 -6.21
CA LEU A 308 12.72 -5.01 -6.98
C LEU A 308 11.73 -4.32 -6.02
N PHE A 309 11.42 -3.06 -6.30
CA PHE A 309 10.39 -2.28 -5.62
C PHE A 309 9.34 -1.84 -6.65
N LEU A 310 8.11 -2.28 -6.47
CA LEU A 310 7.01 -1.99 -7.40
C LEU A 310 5.84 -1.35 -6.68
N ILE A 311 5.24 -0.36 -7.31
CA ILE A 311 3.95 0.23 -6.90
C ILE A 311 2.96 0.18 -8.06
N LEU A 312 1.78 -0.34 -7.79
CA LEU A 312 0.65 -0.32 -8.72
C LEU A 312 -0.26 0.86 -8.40
N ASP A 313 -0.70 1.58 -9.44
CA ASP A 313 -1.60 2.74 -9.34
C ASP A 313 -1.10 3.79 -8.33
N ASP A 314 0.08 4.34 -8.60
CA ASP A 314 0.74 5.31 -7.72
C ASP A 314 -0.10 6.57 -7.43
N VAL A 315 -1.11 6.87 -8.25
CA VAL A 315 -2.11 7.91 -8.00
C VAL A 315 -2.88 7.68 -6.70
N CYS A 316 -3.18 6.43 -6.34
CA CYS A 316 -3.89 6.07 -5.12
C CYS A 316 -3.12 6.41 -3.83
N TYR A 317 -1.84 6.71 -3.94
CA TYR A 317 -0.92 6.97 -2.82
C TYR A 317 -0.39 8.41 -2.79
N GLN A 318 -1.01 9.34 -3.53
CA GLN A 318 -0.60 10.75 -3.55
C GLN A 318 -0.86 11.45 -2.23
N ASP A 319 -1.92 11.06 -1.52
CA ASP A 319 -2.20 11.57 -0.20
C ASP A 319 -1.26 10.93 0.83
N ALA A 320 -0.67 11.77 1.66
CA ALA A 320 0.14 11.32 2.77
C ALA A 320 -0.67 10.48 3.75
N ASP A 321 -0.02 9.52 4.40
CA ASP A 321 -0.64 8.78 5.49
C ASP A 321 -1.03 9.72 6.62
N GLY A 322 -2.17 9.50 7.27
CA GLY A 322 -2.61 10.27 8.43
C GLY A 322 -1.73 10.11 9.67
N MET A 323 -0.61 9.38 9.57
CA MET A 323 0.35 9.13 10.64
C MET A 323 1.74 9.66 10.28
N MET A 324 2.39 10.28 11.27
CA MET A 324 3.79 10.70 11.11
C MET A 324 4.69 9.51 10.75
N PRO A 325 5.65 9.71 9.83
CA PRO A 325 6.08 10.95 9.19
C PRO A 325 5.32 11.33 7.91
N TYR A 326 4.12 10.84 7.69
CA TYR A 326 3.30 11.10 6.49
C TYR A 326 3.99 10.68 5.18
N ALA A 327 4.74 9.59 5.24
CA ALA A 327 5.55 9.12 4.13
C ALA A 327 4.68 8.63 2.97
N ASN A 328 4.96 9.12 1.78
CA ASN A 328 4.32 8.70 0.55
C ASN A 328 4.91 7.37 0.07
N ALA A 329 4.06 6.37 -0.22
CA ALA A 329 4.51 5.02 -0.58
C ALA A 329 5.42 5.00 -1.82
N ARG A 330 5.09 5.76 -2.86
CA ARG A 330 5.89 5.86 -4.07
C ARG A 330 7.30 6.41 -3.78
N GLY A 331 7.34 7.50 -2.99
CA GLY A 331 8.60 8.12 -2.59
C GLY A 331 9.48 7.19 -1.75
N VAL A 332 8.88 6.48 -0.78
CA VAL A 332 9.59 5.49 0.06
C VAL A 332 10.18 4.37 -0.79
N LEU A 333 9.39 3.76 -1.68
CA LEU A 333 9.87 2.66 -2.52
C LEU A 333 10.99 3.09 -3.46
N ARG A 334 10.88 4.27 -4.08
CA ARG A 334 11.92 4.81 -4.96
C ARG A 334 13.21 5.14 -4.19
N LEU A 335 13.07 5.73 -2.99
CA LEU A 335 14.18 6.06 -2.11
C LEU A 335 14.95 4.80 -1.69
N ARG A 336 14.20 3.77 -1.26
CA ARG A 336 14.76 2.47 -0.89
C ARG A 336 15.41 1.78 -2.09
N ALA A 337 14.77 1.77 -3.25
CA ALA A 337 15.35 1.21 -4.47
C ALA A 337 16.72 1.84 -4.78
N LYS A 338 16.83 3.18 -4.64
CA LYS A 338 18.11 3.87 -4.82
C LYS A 338 19.15 3.45 -3.78
N ALA A 339 18.76 3.37 -2.51
CA ALA A 339 19.66 2.96 -1.43
C ALA A 339 20.18 1.52 -1.56
N HIS A 340 19.33 0.63 -2.10
CA HIS A 340 19.64 -0.78 -2.30
C HIS A 340 20.26 -1.08 -3.70
N ASN A 341 20.56 -0.05 -4.50
CA ASN A 341 20.98 -0.22 -5.91
C ASN A 341 20.02 -1.12 -6.72
N GLY A 342 18.75 -1.09 -6.38
CA GLY A 342 17.70 -1.93 -6.93
C GLY A 342 16.92 -1.29 -8.07
N VAL A 343 15.83 -1.93 -8.44
CA VAL A 343 14.93 -1.50 -9.50
C VAL A 343 13.65 -0.94 -8.89
N PHE A 344 13.25 0.26 -9.32
CA PHE A 344 11.95 0.84 -8.98
C PHE A 344 11.04 0.81 -10.20
N VAL A 345 9.81 0.35 -10.05
CA VAL A 345 8.79 0.35 -11.10
C VAL A 345 7.51 0.98 -10.56
N ALA A 346 7.08 2.09 -11.16
CA ALA A 346 5.73 2.61 -11.01
C ALA A 346 4.89 2.10 -12.20
N MET A 347 3.80 1.41 -11.91
CA MET A 347 2.91 0.83 -12.91
C MET A 347 1.49 1.38 -12.72
N ALA A 348 0.88 1.91 -13.78
CA ALA A 348 -0.50 2.37 -13.76
C ALA A 348 -1.08 2.47 -15.17
N ASN A 349 -2.38 2.26 -15.32
CA ASN A 349 -3.09 2.53 -16.58
C ASN A 349 -3.16 4.04 -16.87
N ALA A 350 -3.12 4.88 -15.83
CA ALA A 350 -3.02 6.34 -15.95
C ALA A 350 -1.90 6.82 -15.03
N ARG A 351 -0.87 7.42 -15.62
CA ARG A 351 0.28 7.92 -14.89
C ARG A 351 -0.11 8.99 -13.88
N SER A 352 0.50 8.99 -12.70
CA SER A 352 0.51 10.16 -11.84
C SER A 352 1.28 11.31 -12.50
N VAL A 353 1.02 12.53 -12.04
CA VAL A 353 1.77 13.72 -12.48
C VAL A 353 3.27 13.53 -12.27
N GLN A 354 3.66 12.92 -11.15
CA GLN A 354 5.07 12.65 -10.85
C GLN A 354 5.66 11.61 -11.80
N SER A 355 4.95 10.52 -12.09
CA SER A 355 5.39 9.51 -13.04
C SER A 355 5.55 10.08 -14.46
N GLN A 356 4.62 10.95 -14.88
CA GLN A 356 4.72 11.66 -16.14
C GLN A 356 5.92 12.60 -16.17
N TRP A 357 6.13 13.37 -15.11
CA TRP A 357 7.27 14.29 -15.00
C TRP A 357 8.61 13.57 -15.10
N GLU A 358 8.76 12.44 -14.41
CA GLU A 358 10.00 11.66 -14.42
C GLU A 358 10.32 11.00 -15.76
N THR A 359 9.33 10.83 -16.64
CA THR A 359 9.50 10.26 -17.99
C THR A 359 9.65 11.31 -19.08
N ASP A 360 9.44 12.59 -18.78
CA ASP A 360 9.51 13.66 -19.77
C ASP A 360 10.98 14.02 -20.06
N ALA A 361 11.43 13.74 -21.27
CA ALA A 361 12.79 14.03 -21.73
C ALA A 361 13.17 15.52 -21.64
N ALA A 362 12.21 16.43 -21.73
CA ALA A 362 12.44 17.88 -21.61
C ALA A 362 12.90 18.27 -20.21
N HIS A 363 12.56 17.49 -19.19
CA HIS A 363 12.89 17.74 -17.78
C HIS A 363 14.13 16.99 -17.30
N VAL A 364 14.65 16.05 -18.05
CA VAL A 364 15.80 15.20 -17.66
C VAL A 364 17.05 16.01 -17.31
N GLY A 365 17.25 17.17 -17.93
CA GLY A 365 18.35 18.08 -17.63
C GLY A 365 18.12 19.01 -16.42
N ALA A 366 16.86 19.21 -16.01
CA ALA A 366 16.48 20.20 -15.00
C ALA A 366 16.32 19.63 -13.58
N THR A 367 16.12 18.31 -13.44
CA THR A 367 15.76 17.68 -12.17
C THR A 367 16.81 16.68 -11.69
N GLN A 368 17.86 17.19 -11.07
CA GLN A 368 18.76 16.37 -10.26
C GLN A 368 18.07 15.77 -9.01
N VAL A 369 16.94 16.32 -8.59
CA VAL A 369 16.27 15.97 -7.32
C VAL A 369 15.39 14.72 -7.45
N SER A 370 14.59 14.58 -8.52
CA SER A 370 13.69 13.42 -8.68
C SER A 370 14.29 12.29 -9.53
N GLY A 371 15.28 12.59 -10.35
CA GLY A 371 15.89 11.65 -11.27
C GLY A 371 14.95 11.24 -12.42
N PHE A 372 15.49 10.50 -13.38
CA PHE A 372 14.77 10.02 -14.56
C PHE A 372 14.18 8.63 -14.32
N SER A 373 13.03 8.36 -14.95
CA SER A 373 12.45 7.02 -15.05
C SER A 373 12.25 6.66 -16.52
N THR A 374 12.73 5.48 -16.92
CA THR A 374 12.56 4.98 -18.28
C THR A 374 11.11 4.61 -18.53
N PRO A 375 10.45 5.20 -19.55
CA PRO A 375 9.08 4.82 -19.89
C PRO A 375 9.04 3.46 -20.60
N ILE A 376 8.06 2.63 -20.22
CA ILE A 376 7.74 1.37 -20.89
C ILE A 376 6.27 1.44 -21.29
N HIS A 377 6.00 1.43 -22.59
CA HIS A 377 4.64 1.41 -23.13
C HIS A 377 4.48 0.34 -24.17
N ALA A 378 3.27 -0.17 -24.28
CA ALA A 378 2.94 -1.11 -25.33
C ALA A 378 3.06 -0.45 -26.71
N PHE A 379 3.37 -1.24 -27.72
CA PHE A 379 3.39 -0.75 -29.09
C PHE A 379 2.00 -0.28 -29.53
N PRO A 380 1.88 0.80 -30.31
CA PRO A 380 0.60 1.40 -30.67
C PRO A 380 -0.39 0.42 -31.34
N ALA A 381 0.11 -0.50 -32.14
CA ALA A 381 -0.72 -1.53 -32.79
C ALA A 381 -1.34 -2.47 -31.73
N VAL A 382 -0.54 -2.93 -30.77
CA VAL A 382 -0.99 -3.82 -29.67
C VAL A 382 -1.96 -3.09 -28.75
N THR A 383 -1.66 -1.83 -28.41
CA THR A 383 -2.57 -0.99 -27.60
C THR A 383 -3.90 -0.82 -28.29
N LYS A 384 -3.93 -0.58 -29.61
CA LYS A 384 -5.16 -0.42 -30.38
C LYS A 384 -6.01 -1.70 -30.39
N GLU A 385 -5.36 -2.86 -30.48
CA GLU A 385 -6.03 -4.16 -30.46
C GLU A 385 -6.59 -4.49 -29.07
N ALA A 386 -5.82 -4.27 -28.02
CA ALA A 386 -6.22 -4.57 -26.64
C ALA A 386 -7.19 -3.54 -26.03
N SER A 387 -7.27 -2.33 -26.60
CA SER A 387 -8.11 -1.28 -26.04
C SER A 387 -9.57 -1.44 -26.44
N PRO A 388 -10.50 -1.31 -25.48
CA PRO A 388 -11.92 -1.25 -25.82
C PRO A 388 -12.22 0.02 -26.63
N TRP A 389 -13.30 -0.02 -27.41
CA TRP A 389 -13.77 1.17 -28.10
C TRP A 389 -14.24 2.22 -27.11
N ILE A 390 -13.61 3.42 -27.14
CA ILE A 390 -13.92 4.53 -26.24
C ILE A 390 -14.55 5.66 -27.01
N ARG A 391 -15.71 6.16 -26.53
CA ARG A 391 -16.37 7.34 -27.07
C ARG A 391 -16.39 8.47 -26.04
N TRP A 392 -15.85 9.62 -26.42
CA TRP A 392 -15.86 10.81 -25.58
C TRP A 392 -17.09 11.67 -25.90
N LEU A 393 -18.11 11.61 -25.05
CA LEU A 393 -19.35 12.39 -25.20
C LEU A 393 -19.22 13.75 -24.49
N ASN A 394 -18.41 14.64 -25.02
CA ASN A 394 -18.39 16.03 -24.58
C ASN A 394 -19.56 16.84 -25.22
N ARG A 395 -19.66 18.14 -24.87
CA ARG A 395 -20.74 18.98 -25.39
C ARG A 395 -20.69 19.15 -26.90
N ASP A 396 -19.51 19.25 -27.48
CA ASP A 396 -19.33 19.48 -28.90
C ASP A 396 -19.72 18.22 -29.69
N GLU A 397 -19.37 17.04 -29.18
CA GLU A 397 -19.78 15.78 -29.74
C GLU A 397 -21.30 15.58 -29.64
N LEU A 398 -21.90 15.92 -28.50
CA LEU A 398 -23.36 15.85 -28.32
C LEU A 398 -24.08 16.85 -29.24
N ALA A 399 -23.52 18.04 -29.45
CA ALA A 399 -24.05 19.00 -30.40
C ALA A 399 -23.97 18.49 -31.84
N ARG A 400 -22.84 17.87 -32.22
CA ARG A 400 -22.65 17.23 -33.52
C ARG A 400 -23.63 16.08 -33.76
N LEU A 401 -23.98 15.36 -32.70
CA LEU A 401 -24.99 14.29 -32.73
C LEU A 401 -26.45 14.78 -32.67
N ALA A 402 -26.65 16.10 -32.61
CA ALA A 402 -27.95 16.72 -32.40
C ALA A 402 -28.73 16.18 -31.18
N ASP A 403 -28.00 15.87 -30.09
CA ASP A 403 -28.61 15.38 -28.86
C ASP A 403 -29.41 16.50 -28.19
N SER A 404 -30.72 16.35 -28.12
CA SER A 404 -31.64 17.35 -27.55
C SER A 404 -31.46 17.55 -26.04
N THR A 405 -30.70 16.65 -25.37
CA THR A 405 -30.49 16.65 -23.93
C THR A 405 -29.09 17.12 -23.55
N ILE A 406 -28.45 17.96 -24.38
CA ILE A 406 -27.15 18.57 -24.08
C ILE A 406 -27.20 19.28 -22.72
N GLY A 407 -26.34 18.85 -21.80
CA GLY A 407 -26.30 19.35 -20.43
C GLY A 407 -27.14 18.56 -19.43
N ALA A 408 -27.87 17.54 -19.85
CA ALA A 408 -28.34 16.50 -18.95
C ALA A 408 -27.13 15.75 -18.38
N ARG A 409 -27.27 15.22 -17.19
CA ARG A 409 -26.23 14.45 -16.52
C ARG A 409 -25.93 13.14 -17.28
N VAL A 410 -26.98 12.45 -17.72
CA VAL A 410 -26.88 11.32 -18.62
C VAL A 410 -27.61 11.72 -19.91
N PRO A 411 -26.90 12.06 -21.00
CA PRO A 411 -27.51 12.46 -22.26
C PRO A 411 -28.30 11.32 -22.92
N HIS A 412 -29.24 11.67 -23.74
CA HIS A 412 -30.06 10.69 -24.45
C HIS A 412 -29.24 9.71 -25.30
N THR A 413 -28.20 10.20 -25.92
CA THR A 413 -27.21 9.35 -26.64
C THR A 413 -26.60 8.28 -25.71
N ALA A 414 -26.25 8.63 -24.49
CA ALA A 414 -25.72 7.67 -23.52
C ALA A 414 -26.82 6.68 -23.06
N VAL A 415 -28.03 7.18 -22.76
CA VAL A 415 -29.16 6.33 -22.38
C VAL A 415 -29.43 5.25 -23.43
N ARG A 416 -29.40 5.61 -24.72
CA ARG A 416 -29.60 4.66 -25.82
C ARG A 416 -28.51 3.58 -25.88
N VAL A 417 -27.26 3.94 -25.65
CA VAL A 417 -26.15 2.99 -25.61
C VAL A 417 -26.29 2.06 -24.41
N LEU A 418 -26.62 2.60 -23.23
CA LEU A 418 -26.86 1.83 -22.02
C LEU A 418 -28.00 0.83 -22.19
N SER A 419 -29.16 1.29 -22.80
CA SER A 419 -30.30 0.42 -23.06
C SER A 419 -29.93 -0.76 -23.95
N LYS A 420 -29.16 -0.51 -25.03
CA LYS A 420 -28.71 -1.57 -25.93
C LYS A 420 -27.74 -2.53 -25.23
N ALA A 421 -26.84 -2.04 -24.42
CA ALA A 421 -25.87 -2.87 -23.69
C ALA A 421 -26.57 -3.76 -22.64
N LEU A 422 -27.62 -3.24 -22.00
CA LEU A 422 -28.42 -4.00 -21.03
C LEU A 422 -29.19 -5.18 -21.65
N GLU A 423 -29.36 -5.25 -22.98
CA GLU A 423 -29.92 -6.41 -23.65
C GLU A 423 -29.02 -7.63 -23.60
N SER A 424 -27.71 -7.42 -23.46
CA SER A 424 -26.68 -8.47 -23.49
C SER A 424 -25.97 -8.73 -22.17
N GLY A 425 -26.11 -7.87 -21.16
CA GLY A 425 -25.44 -8.07 -19.87
C GLY A 425 -25.49 -6.87 -18.94
N PRO A 426 -24.69 -6.90 -17.86
CA PRO A 426 -24.61 -5.80 -16.90
C PRO A 426 -23.90 -4.59 -17.49
N VAL A 427 -24.31 -3.41 -17.05
CA VAL A 427 -23.72 -2.12 -17.46
C VAL A 427 -23.22 -1.39 -16.24
N LEU A 428 -21.94 -0.98 -16.26
CA LEU A 428 -21.29 -0.23 -15.19
C LEU A 428 -21.31 1.28 -15.47
N LEU A 429 -21.72 2.04 -14.45
CA LEU A 429 -21.51 3.49 -14.36
C LEU A 429 -20.55 3.78 -13.20
N SER A 430 -19.33 4.18 -13.52
CA SER A 430 -18.37 4.64 -12.53
C SER A 430 -18.61 6.11 -12.22
N ILE A 431 -18.90 6.43 -10.96
CA ILE A 431 -19.26 7.77 -10.49
C ILE A 431 -18.24 8.19 -9.44
N PRO A 432 -17.46 9.27 -9.65
CA PRO A 432 -16.32 9.60 -8.80
C PRO A 432 -16.68 10.01 -7.36
N GLN A 433 -17.95 10.30 -7.08
CA GLN A 433 -18.40 10.78 -5.76
C GLN A 433 -19.47 9.85 -5.18
N ASP A 434 -19.26 9.43 -3.94
CA ASP A 434 -20.24 8.65 -3.18
C ASP A 434 -21.41 9.51 -2.66
N GLY A 435 -22.47 8.85 -2.22
CA GLY A 435 -23.66 9.46 -1.61
C GLY A 435 -24.50 10.33 -2.56
N ILE A 436 -25.15 11.32 -1.97
CA ILE A 436 -25.94 12.34 -2.67
C ILE A 436 -25.29 13.70 -2.40
N GLY A 437 -24.61 14.23 -3.40
CA GLY A 437 -24.11 15.60 -3.37
C GLY A 437 -25.06 16.54 -4.10
N GLU A 438 -24.96 17.82 -3.81
CA GLU A 438 -25.63 18.87 -4.55
C GLU A 438 -24.59 19.75 -5.26
N ALA A 439 -24.81 19.98 -6.54
CA ALA A 439 -24.05 20.92 -7.35
C ALA A 439 -24.99 21.98 -7.94
N LEU A 440 -24.52 23.18 -8.09
CA LEU A 440 -25.27 24.24 -8.75
C LEU A 440 -24.89 24.33 -10.22
N SER A 441 -25.91 24.44 -11.09
CA SER A 441 -25.73 24.64 -12.53
C SER A 441 -26.64 25.75 -13.04
N CYS A 442 -26.29 26.34 -14.18
CA CYS A 442 -27.13 27.29 -14.85
C CYS A 442 -28.47 26.65 -15.25
N ALA A 443 -29.59 27.32 -14.94
CA ALA A 443 -30.90 26.79 -15.28
C ALA A 443 -31.17 26.76 -16.80
N LYS A 444 -30.48 27.62 -17.59
CA LYS A 444 -30.68 27.72 -19.05
C LYS A 444 -29.71 26.79 -19.84
N CYS A 445 -28.41 26.93 -19.64
CA CYS A 445 -27.43 26.21 -20.45
C CYS A 445 -26.82 24.99 -19.76
N HIS A 446 -27.23 24.72 -18.53
CA HIS A 446 -26.82 23.59 -17.70
C HIS A 446 -25.30 23.50 -17.38
N ARG A 447 -24.52 24.52 -17.70
CA ARG A 447 -23.11 24.59 -17.26
C ARG A 447 -23.02 24.71 -15.75
N GLN A 448 -22.00 24.13 -15.15
CA GLN A 448 -21.75 24.23 -13.72
C GLN A 448 -21.63 25.70 -13.31
N ALA A 449 -22.30 26.09 -12.23
CA ALA A 449 -22.18 27.43 -11.66
C ALA A 449 -20.80 27.55 -10.99
N ARG A 450 -20.04 28.50 -11.45
CA ARG A 450 -18.68 28.79 -10.99
C ARG A 450 -18.61 30.14 -10.32
N CYS A 451 -17.72 30.27 -9.35
CA CYS A 451 -17.38 31.50 -8.68
C CYS A 451 -16.74 32.49 -9.68
N SER A 452 -17.17 33.73 -9.67
CA SER A 452 -16.60 34.82 -10.49
C SER A 452 -15.16 35.19 -10.06
N TYR A 453 -14.80 34.90 -8.81
CA TYR A 453 -13.49 35.23 -8.23
C TYR A 453 -12.41 34.18 -8.52
N CYS A 454 -12.68 32.92 -8.16
CA CYS A 454 -11.66 31.84 -8.20
C CYS A 454 -12.06 30.69 -9.10
N THR A 455 -13.16 30.81 -9.84
CA THR A 455 -13.73 29.74 -10.69
C THR A 455 -14.09 28.45 -9.96
N GLY A 456 -14.04 28.43 -8.63
CA GLY A 456 -14.43 27.30 -7.79
C GLY A 456 -15.94 26.98 -7.89
N PRO A 457 -16.36 25.77 -7.54
CA PRO A 457 -17.76 25.37 -7.55
C PRO A 457 -18.55 26.13 -6.48
N LEU A 458 -19.78 26.52 -6.82
CA LEU A 458 -20.71 27.16 -5.89
C LEU A 458 -21.53 26.10 -5.16
N GLU A 459 -21.83 26.35 -3.89
CA GLU A 459 -22.74 25.54 -3.07
C GLU A 459 -23.87 26.40 -2.50
N ARG A 460 -25.02 25.78 -2.26
CA ARG A 460 -26.14 26.40 -1.54
C ARG A 460 -26.08 25.96 -0.09
N LEU A 461 -26.15 26.92 0.81
CA LEU A 461 -26.21 26.67 2.24
C LEU A 461 -27.65 26.37 2.69
N ARG A 462 -27.83 25.92 3.92
CA ARG A 462 -29.14 25.55 4.49
C ARG A 462 -30.10 26.78 4.58
N ASP A 463 -29.55 27.95 4.73
CA ASP A 463 -30.28 29.21 4.74
C ASP A 463 -30.67 29.74 3.33
N GLY A 464 -30.31 28.97 2.29
CA GLY A 464 -30.56 29.32 0.90
C GLY A 464 -29.53 30.22 0.25
N SER A 465 -28.58 30.78 1.01
CA SER A 465 -27.47 31.57 0.48
C SER A 465 -26.50 30.70 -0.36
N VAL A 466 -25.76 31.36 -1.26
CA VAL A 466 -24.80 30.70 -2.14
C VAL A 466 -23.41 31.23 -1.85
N ARG A 467 -22.44 30.30 -1.69
CA ARG A 467 -21.03 30.64 -1.53
C ARG A 467 -20.12 29.75 -2.36
N CYS A 468 -18.90 30.17 -2.55
CA CYS A 468 -17.87 29.37 -3.20
C CYS A 468 -17.28 28.35 -2.22
N ARG A 469 -17.16 27.09 -2.64
CA ARG A 469 -16.53 26.04 -1.83
C ARG A 469 -15.02 26.21 -1.66
N TRP A 470 -14.36 26.93 -2.57
CA TRP A 470 -12.91 27.11 -2.50
C TRP A 470 -12.50 28.35 -1.71
N CYS A 471 -13.01 29.54 -2.12
CA CYS A 471 -12.59 30.80 -1.51
C CYS A 471 -13.56 31.31 -0.43
N GLY A 472 -14.68 30.66 -0.20
CA GLY A 472 -15.67 31.04 0.82
C GLY A 472 -16.49 32.29 0.51
N VAL A 473 -16.23 32.99 -0.62
CA VAL A 473 -16.93 34.21 -0.98
C VAL A 473 -18.41 33.95 -1.21
N ALA A 474 -19.27 34.72 -0.52
CA ALA A 474 -20.71 34.68 -0.73
C ALA A 474 -21.08 35.30 -2.09
N THR A 475 -21.97 34.63 -2.81
CA THR A 475 -22.44 35.08 -4.12
C THR A 475 -23.85 35.62 -3.99
N VAL A 476 -23.98 36.93 -4.03
CA VAL A 476 -25.28 37.65 -3.93
C VAL A 476 -25.96 37.74 -5.30
N GLN A 477 -25.19 38.05 -6.32
CA GLN A 477 -25.64 38.11 -7.71
C GLN A 477 -24.71 37.24 -8.57
N TRP A 478 -25.28 36.29 -9.29
CA TRP A 478 -24.54 35.41 -10.18
C TRP A 478 -25.16 35.43 -11.56
N ALA A 479 -24.33 35.58 -12.57
CA ALA A 479 -24.73 35.41 -13.97
C ALA A 479 -23.83 34.35 -14.61
N CYS A 480 -24.44 33.52 -15.43
CA CYS A 480 -23.72 32.47 -16.16
C CYS A 480 -22.73 33.08 -17.16
N PRO A 481 -21.43 32.79 -17.08
CA PRO A 481 -20.45 33.39 -18.00
C PRO A 481 -20.67 32.99 -19.46
N ALA A 482 -21.46 31.94 -19.72
CA ALA A 482 -21.69 31.42 -21.08
C ALA A 482 -22.98 31.89 -21.72
N CYS A 483 -24.04 32.17 -20.96
CA CYS A 483 -25.35 32.54 -21.51
C CYS A 483 -26.05 33.69 -20.75
N HIS A 484 -25.36 34.28 -19.80
CA HIS A 484 -25.80 35.41 -18.96
C HIS A 484 -27.10 35.21 -18.19
N ASN A 485 -27.59 33.94 -18.09
CA ASN A 485 -28.75 33.62 -17.28
C ASN A 485 -28.41 33.71 -15.79
N GLU A 486 -29.24 34.31 -14.98
CA GLU A 486 -29.01 34.53 -13.56
C GLU A 486 -29.55 33.45 -12.65
N ARG A 487 -30.34 32.51 -13.20
CA ARG A 487 -30.97 31.44 -12.42
C ARG A 487 -30.07 30.22 -12.34
N MET A 488 -29.91 29.74 -11.12
CA MET A 488 -29.26 28.43 -10.85
C MET A 488 -30.30 27.36 -10.59
N ARG A 489 -29.94 26.11 -10.90
CA ARG A 489 -30.66 24.92 -10.47
C ARG A 489 -29.76 24.01 -9.66
N VAL A 490 -30.34 23.28 -8.72
CA VAL A 490 -29.64 22.22 -8.01
C VAL A 490 -29.63 20.97 -8.86
N VAL A 491 -28.46 20.36 -9.02
CA VAL A 491 -28.28 19.05 -9.65
C VAL A 491 -27.77 18.10 -8.58
N ARG A 492 -28.48 17.00 -8.37
CA ARG A 492 -28.00 15.95 -7.49
C ARG A 492 -26.89 15.20 -8.19
N VAL A 493 -25.75 15.09 -7.53
CA VAL A 493 -24.54 14.40 -7.99
C VAL A 493 -24.20 13.26 -7.01
N GLY A 494 -23.28 12.39 -7.41
CA GLY A 494 -22.89 11.24 -6.60
C GLY A 494 -23.61 9.96 -7.00
N ALA A 495 -23.08 8.83 -6.53
CA ALA A 495 -23.52 7.50 -6.94
C ALA A 495 -24.99 7.23 -6.57
N ALA A 496 -25.39 7.52 -5.33
CA ALA A 496 -26.77 7.33 -4.89
C ALA A 496 -27.77 8.26 -5.61
N GLY A 497 -27.37 9.52 -5.87
CA GLY A 497 -28.19 10.47 -6.66
C GLY A 497 -28.37 9.98 -8.10
N THR A 498 -27.33 9.38 -8.68
CA THR A 498 -27.41 8.77 -10.02
C THR A 498 -28.34 7.57 -10.04
N ALA A 499 -28.26 6.71 -9.03
CA ALA A 499 -29.13 5.55 -8.91
C ALA A 499 -30.62 5.96 -8.89
N GLN A 500 -30.96 7.00 -8.12
CA GLN A 500 -32.33 7.54 -8.07
C GLN A 500 -32.81 8.11 -9.40
N GLU A 501 -31.94 8.76 -10.16
CA GLU A 501 -32.29 9.29 -11.49
C GLU A 501 -32.48 8.15 -12.50
N LEU A 502 -31.55 7.22 -12.55
CA LEU A 502 -31.56 6.12 -13.51
C LEU A 502 -32.67 5.10 -13.24
N SER A 503 -33.09 4.89 -11.99
CA SER A 503 -34.24 4.02 -11.67
C SER A 503 -35.56 4.48 -12.31
N ARG A 504 -35.66 5.78 -12.57
CA ARG A 504 -36.84 6.34 -13.28
C ARG A 504 -36.74 6.17 -14.79
N LEU A 505 -35.54 6.16 -15.34
CA LEU A 505 -35.30 6.00 -16.78
C LEU A 505 -35.31 4.52 -17.19
N PHE A 506 -34.74 3.63 -16.37
CA PHE A 506 -34.62 2.20 -16.63
C PHE A 506 -35.59 1.39 -15.73
N ARG A 507 -36.89 1.59 -15.94
CA ARG A 507 -37.91 0.89 -15.15
C ARG A 507 -37.82 -0.62 -15.37
N GLY A 508 -37.81 -1.40 -14.28
CA GLY A 508 -37.73 -2.85 -14.32
C GLY A 508 -36.32 -3.43 -14.45
N VAL A 509 -35.28 -2.58 -14.63
CA VAL A 509 -33.88 -3.03 -14.61
C VAL A 509 -33.37 -2.99 -13.17
N PRO A 510 -32.80 -4.08 -12.63
CA PRO A 510 -32.17 -4.08 -11.32
C PRO A 510 -31.04 -3.09 -11.27
N ILE A 511 -30.94 -2.33 -10.16
CA ILE A 511 -29.85 -1.39 -9.92
C ILE A 511 -29.04 -1.87 -8.72
N VAL A 512 -27.75 -2.09 -8.92
CA VAL A 512 -26.77 -2.42 -7.90
C VAL A 512 -25.94 -1.18 -7.60
N LEU A 513 -25.95 -0.75 -6.35
CA LEU A 513 -25.11 0.36 -5.88
C LEU A 513 -23.97 -0.20 -5.06
N SER A 514 -22.74 -0.03 -5.54
CA SER A 514 -21.51 -0.52 -4.91
C SER A 514 -20.63 0.65 -4.51
N THR A 515 -20.67 1.02 -3.23
CA THR A 515 -19.86 2.10 -2.65
C THR A 515 -19.54 1.79 -1.19
N PRO A 516 -18.43 2.32 -0.62
CA PRO A 516 -18.05 2.08 0.77
C PRO A 516 -19.12 2.52 1.80
N SER A 517 -19.94 3.53 1.47
CA SER A 517 -20.94 4.08 2.38
C SER A 517 -22.26 3.29 2.44
N GLN A 518 -22.43 2.31 1.57
CA GLN A 518 -23.66 1.49 1.56
C GLN A 518 -23.71 0.53 2.75
N PRO A 519 -24.89 0.20 3.29
CA PRO A 519 -25.01 -0.77 4.38
C PRO A 519 -24.43 -2.14 4.08
N ARG A 520 -24.43 -2.54 2.81
CA ARG A 520 -23.80 -3.78 2.32
C ARG A 520 -22.35 -3.58 1.91
N GLY A 521 -21.84 -2.34 1.98
CA GLY A 521 -20.51 -2.01 1.54
C GLY A 521 -20.30 -2.19 0.03
N ILE A 522 -19.07 -2.53 -0.32
CA ILE A 522 -18.66 -2.82 -1.69
C ILE A 522 -19.19 -4.20 -2.08
N VAL A 523 -19.82 -4.28 -3.26
CA VAL A 523 -20.25 -5.54 -3.85
C VAL A 523 -19.08 -6.14 -4.62
N PRO A 524 -18.51 -7.28 -4.20
CA PRO A 524 -17.31 -7.82 -4.85
C PRO A 524 -17.58 -8.36 -6.25
N ASP A 525 -18.69 -9.08 -6.41
CA ASP A 525 -18.99 -9.83 -7.63
C ASP A 525 -20.47 -9.73 -8.01
N ILE A 526 -20.74 -9.75 -9.30
CA ILE A 526 -22.09 -9.79 -9.87
C ILE A 526 -22.20 -10.85 -10.97
N GLY A 527 -23.41 -11.34 -11.19
CA GLY A 527 -23.71 -12.22 -12.31
C GLY A 527 -23.81 -11.48 -13.65
N PHE A 528 -23.90 -12.24 -14.74
CA PHE A 528 -23.99 -11.72 -16.12
C PHE A 528 -25.39 -11.25 -16.51
N ALA A 529 -26.38 -11.39 -15.64
CA ALA A 529 -27.74 -10.93 -15.91
C ALA A 529 -27.78 -9.40 -16.16
N PRO A 530 -28.66 -8.92 -17.05
CA PRO A 530 -28.88 -7.51 -17.29
C PRO A 530 -29.20 -6.75 -16.00
N GLN A 531 -28.34 -5.84 -15.64
CA GLN A 531 -28.46 -4.98 -14.46
C GLN A 531 -27.60 -3.72 -14.60
N LEU A 532 -28.03 -2.66 -13.96
CA LEU A 532 -27.28 -1.42 -13.94
C LEU A 532 -26.47 -1.33 -12.66
N VAL A 533 -25.14 -1.33 -12.79
CA VAL A 533 -24.23 -1.21 -11.67
C VAL A 533 -23.72 0.21 -11.56
N ILE A 534 -23.88 0.82 -10.41
CA ILE A 534 -23.36 2.17 -10.12
C ILE A 534 -22.33 2.02 -9.01
N ALA A 535 -21.09 2.33 -9.32
CA ALA A 535 -19.97 2.18 -8.39
C ALA A 535 -19.12 3.44 -8.31
N THR A 536 -18.43 3.60 -7.17
CA THR A 536 -17.33 4.57 -7.06
C THR A 536 -16.02 3.90 -7.46
N PRO A 537 -14.98 4.67 -7.88
CA PRO A 537 -13.69 4.12 -8.23
C PRO A 537 -13.11 3.21 -7.12
N GLY A 538 -12.70 2.00 -7.50
CA GLY A 538 -12.24 0.96 -6.58
C GLY A 538 -13.34 0.10 -5.94
N ALA A 539 -14.61 0.43 -6.18
CA ALA A 539 -15.76 -0.35 -5.71
C ALA A 539 -16.52 -1.08 -6.83
N GLU A 540 -15.98 -1.11 -8.05
CA GLU A 540 -16.57 -1.79 -9.19
C GLU A 540 -16.59 -3.31 -8.96
N PRO A 541 -17.74 -3.98 -9.04
CA PRO A 541 -17.81 -5.44 -8.91
C PRO A 541 -17.18 -6.14 -10.11
N ARG A 542 -16.69 -7.35 -9.89
CA ARG A 542 -16.33 -8.25 -10.99
C ARG A 542 -17.58 -8.86 -11.58
N VAL A 543 -17.57 -9.07 -12.89
CA VAL A 543 -18.63 -9.80 -13.57
C VAL A 543 -18.23 -11.27 -13.63
N LEU A 544 -18.92 -12.12 -12.86
CA LEU A 544 -18.71 -13.56 -12.89
C LEU A 544 -19.51 -14.14 -14.07
N SER A 545 -18.82 -14.42 -15.15
CA SER A 545 -19.36 -15.17 -16.28
C SER A 545 -18.82 -16.58 -16.27
N LEU A 546 -19.68 -17.57 -16.44
CA LEU A 546 -19.29 -18.97 -16.64
C LEU A 546 -18.36 -19.17 -17.86
N ILE A 547 -18.36 -18.23 -18.80
CA ILE A 547 -17.50 -18.23 -19.98
C ILE A 547 -16.09 -17.73 -19.66
N HIS A 548 -15.90 -16.96 -18.59
CA HIS A 548 -14.58 -16.43 -18.20
C HIS A 548 -13.85 -17.31 -17.18
N ILE A 549 -14.47 -18.36 -16.70
CA ILE A 549 -13.85 -19.41 -15.87
C ILE A 549 -13.14 -20.46 -16.76
N SER A 550 -13.53 -20.59 -18.01
CA SER A 550 -12.78 -21.35 -19.01
C SER A 550 -11.83 -20.42 -19.73
N GLU A 551 -10.53 -20.80 -19.77
CA GLU A 551 -9.49 -20.15 -20.54
C GLU A 551 -10.00 -19.62 -21.88
N PRO A 552 -9.44 -18.51 -22.41
CA PRO A 552 -9.70 -18.11 -23.78
C PRO A 552 -9.27 -19.26 -24.69
N ARG A 553 -10.19 -20.12 -25.01
CA ARG A 553 -10.03 -21.04 -26.13
C ARG A 553 -10.07 -20.20 -27.38
N ASP A 554 -9.01 -20.35 -28.17
CA ASP A 554 -8.86 -19.86 -29.49
C ASP A 554 -10.20 -19.73 -30.22
N ILE A 555 -10.59 -18.50 -30.51
CA ILE A 555 -11.51 -18.21 -31.60
C ILE A 555 -10.63 -18.06 -32.83
N SER A 556 -10.05 -19.15 -33.26
CA SER A 556 -9.59 -19.36 -34.61
C SER A 556 -10.61 -20.30 -35.28
N GLY A 557 -11.55 -19.71 -35.96
CA GLY A 557 -12.55 -20.32 -36.77
C GLY A 557 -13.30 -19.28 -37.56
#